data_cb5648500380aa35b622d140651b8763
#
_entry.id   cb5648500380aa35b622d140651b8763
#
_cell.length_a   1.000
_cell.length_b   1.000
_cell.length_c   1.000
_cell.angle_alpha   90.00
_cell.angle_beta   90.00
_cell.angle_gamma   90.00
#
_symmetry.space_group_name_H-M   'P 1'
#
loop_
_entity.id
_entity.type
_entity.pdbx_description
1 polymer ?
#
loop_
_entity_poly.entity_id
_entity_poly.type
_entity_poly.pdbx_seq_one_letter_code
_entity_poly.pdbx_strand_id
1 'polypeptide(L)'
;DLHPRVRRQRQMCIRDSISVTQVIATCMSIGMMVSINQRLDAETINLVAEEFGFKTEYVSAEVAQAIVEEEDAEEDLEPRAPIVTVMGHVDHGKTSLLDYIRKANVIAGEAGGITQHIGAYHVTLEDGRKITFLDTPGHEAFTAMRARGAKATDIAIIIVAADDNVMPQTKEAINHAMAAGVPIVFAINKIDKPTANPDKIKEELAAMNFLVEEWGGKYQSQDISAKKGIGVSDLMEKVLLEAEMLDLKANPNRRATGSIIESSLDK
;
A
#
# COMPACT_ATOMS: atom_id res chain seq x y z
N ASP A 1 -15.08 -0.52 17.04
CA ASP A 1 -14.46 -0.92 15.77
C ASP A 1 -15.45 -1.57 14.80
N LEU A 2 -16.41 -0.74 14.31
CA LEU A 2 -17.44 -1.16 13.36
C LEU A 2 -17.03 -0.91 11.89
N HIS A 3 -15.75 -0.62 11.65
CA HIS A 3 -15.22 -0.18 10.38
C HIS A 3 -15.39 -1.18 9.20
N PRO A 4 -15.28 -2.50 9.36
CA PRO A 4 -15.46 -3.44 8.25
C PRO A 4 -16.91 -3.59 7.80
N ARG A 5 -17.89 -3.31 8.68
CA ARG A 5 -19.31 -3.55 8.44
C ARG A 5 -20.01 -2.43 7.68
N VAL A 6 -19.62 -1.18 7.88
CA VAL A 6 -20.16 -0.06 7.09
C VAL A 6 -19.82 -0.25 5.59
N ARG A 7 -18.66 -0.84 5.27
CA ARG A 7 -18.33 -1.22 3.89
C ARG A 7 -19.16 -2.41 3.37
N ARG A 8 -19.44 -3.41 4.23
CA ARG A 8 -20.37 -4.51 3.87
C ARG A 8 -21.81 -4.01 3.71
N GLN A 9 -22.25 -3.04 4.49
CA GLN A 9 -23.55 -2.40 4.32
C GLN A 9 -23.65 -1.67 2.98
N ARG A 10 -22.60 -0.97 2.53
CA ARG A 10 -22.57 -0.37 1.19
C ARG A 10 -22.67 -1.44 0.08
N GLN A 11 -22.05 -2.59 0.24
CA GLN A 11 -22.17 -3.73 -0.68
C GLN A 11 -23.52 -4.44 -0.56
N MET A 12 -24.09 -4.57 0.65
CA MET A 12 -25.44 -5.11 0.85
C MET A 12 -26.51 -4.22 0.22
N CYS A 13 -26.46 -2.90 0.40
CA CYS A 13 -27.41 -1.97 -0.25
C CYS A 13 -27.42 -2.12 -1.78
N ILE A 14 -26.26 -2.33 -2.39
CA ILE A 14 -26.14 -2.56 -3.84
C ILE A 14 -26.67 -3.95 -4.23
N ARG A 15 -26.42 -4.96 -3.40
CA ARG A 15 -26.80 -6.37 -3.69
C ARG A 15 -28.28 -6.65 -3.49
N ASP A 16 -28.91 -5.97 -2.52
CA ASP A 16 -30.30 -6.21 -2.11
C ASP A 16 -31.28 -5.12 -2.60
N SER A 17 -30.87 -4.31 -3.57
CA SER A 17 -31.68 -3.28 -4.24
C SER A 17 -32.15 -2.11 -3.33
N ILE A 18 -31.59 -1.93 -2.13
CA ILE A 18 -31.90 -0.80 -1.26
C ILE A 18 -30.94 0.36 -1.58
N SER A 19 -31.49 1.50 -1.97
CA SER A 19 -30.69 2.67 -2.26
C SER A 19 -30.19 3.36 -0.99
N VAL A 20 -28.99 4.01 -1.07
CA VAL A 20 -28.46 4.81 0.06
C VAL A 20 -29.43 5.91 0.48
N THR A 21 -30.18 6.45 -0.47
CA THR A 21 -31.22 7.47 -0.24
C THR A 21 -32.35 6.94 0.63
N GLN A 22 -32.78 5.69 0.43
CA GLN A 22 -33.80 5.04 1.27
C GLN A 22 -33.29 4.84 2.70
N VAL A 23 -32.05 4.39 2.87
CA VAL A 23 -31.43 4.26 4.21
C VAL A 23 -31.36 5.60 4.93
N ILE A 24 -30.95 6.68 4.24
CA ILE A 24 -30.94 8.04 4.82
C ILE A 24 -32.36 8.49 5.19
N ALA A 25 -33.34 8.26 4.30
CA ALA A 25 -34.74 8.62 4.56
C ALA A 25 -35.30 7.88 5.79
N THR A 26 -35.00 6.60 5.95
CA THR A 26 -35.38 5.80 7.13
C THR A 26 -34.69 6.34 8.39
N CYS A 27 -33.40 6.67 8.36
CA CYS A 27 -32.73 7.30 9.49
C CYS A 27 -33.40 8.62 9.88
N MET A 28 -33.78 9.44 8.90
CA MET A 28 -34.50 10.70 9.14
C MET A 28 -35.89 10.47 9.73
N SER A 29 -36.61 9.44 9.32
CA SER A 29 -37.95 9.12 9.87
C SER A 29 -37.89 8.67 11.34
N ILE A 30 -36.76 8.12 11.77
CA ILE A 30 -36.46 7.71 13.14
C ILE A 30 -35.95 8.92 13.97
N GLY A 31 -35.85 10.11 13.35
CA GLY A 31 -35.39 11.34 14.01
C GLY A 31 -33.87 11.58 14.01
N MET A 32 -33.13 10.81 13.22
CA MET A 32 -31.67 10.93 13.11
C MET A 32 -31.26 11.61 11.81
N MET A 33 -30.58 12.74 11.91
CA MET A 33 -29.98 13.45 10.78
C MET A 33 -28.63 12.81 10.46
N VAL A 34 -28.56 12.03 9.38
CA VAL A 34 -27.34 11.35 8.95
C VAL A 34 -26.90 11.80 7.55
N SER A 35 -25.59 11.89 7.34
CA SER A 35 -25.00 12.17 6.04
C SER A 35 -24.48 10.88 5.40
N ILE A 36 -24.29 10.88 4.07
CA ILE A 36 -23.82 9.73 3.29
C ILE A 36 -22.48 9.14 3.77
N ASN A 37 -21.67 9.96 4.45
CA ASN A 37 -20.35 9.56 4.96
C ASN A 37 -20.31 9.37 6.47
N GLN A 38 -21.44 9.51 7.14
CA GLN A 38 -21.53 9.37 8.61
C GLN A 38 -21.49 7.90 9.01
N ARG A 39 -20.83 7.62 10.13
CA ARG A 39 -20.84 6.30 10.75
C ARG A 39 -22.11 6.17 11.60
N LEU A 40 -22.78 5.04 11.45
CA LEU A 40 -23.92 4.68 12.28
C LEU A 40 -23.43 3.76 13.42
N ASP A 41 -24.00 3.94 14.61
CA ASP A 41 -23.79 3.02 15.72
C ASP A 41 -24.57 1.68 15.52
N ALA A 42 -24.30 0.71 16.39
CA ALA A 42 -24.86 -0.61 16.27
C ALA A 42 -26.40 -0.64 16.44
N GLU A 43 -26.92 0.23 17.34
CA GLU A 43 -28.35 0.33 17.62
C GLU A 43 -29.09 0.90 16.42
N THR A 44 -28.55 1.97 15.82
CA THR A 44 -29.09 2.55 14.59
C THR A 44 -29.09 1.57 13.43
N ILE A 45 -27.99 0.79 13.29
CA ILE A 45 -27.89 -0.24 12.25
C ILE A 45 -28.97 -1.31 12.42
N ASN A 46 -29.23 -1.75 13.66
CA ASN A 46 -30.29 -2.72 13.93
C ASN A 46 -31.68 -2.18 13.57
N LEU A 47 -32.02 -0.96 14.04
CA LEU A 47 -33.30 -0.33 13.77
C LEU A 47 -33.55 -0.16 12.27
N VAL A 48 -32.54 0.32 11.53
CA VAL A 48 -32.66 0.49 10.08
C VAL A 48 -32.79 -0.87 9.37
N ALA A 49 -32.05 -1.88 9.81
CA ALA A 49 -32.10 -3.21 9.21
C ALA A 49 -33.46 -3.89 9.46
N GLU A 50 -34.02 -3.75 10.65
CA GLU A 50 -35.36 -4.27 10.98
C GLU A 50 -36.47 -3.62 10.14
N GLU A 51 -36.40 -2.31 9.88
CA GLU A 51 -37.36 -1.59 9.03
C GLU A 51 -37.34 -2.11 7.58
N PHE A 52 -36.21 -2.58 7.10
CA PHE A 52 -36.08 -3.24 5.80
C PHE A 52 -36.28 -4.76 5.85
N GLY A 53 -36.65 -5.34 6.99
CA GLY A 53 -36.93 -6.78 7.15
C GLY A 53 -35.67 -7.65 7.23
N PHE A 54 -34.48 -7.07 7.51
CA PHE A 54 -33.23 -7.81 7.64
C PHE A 54 -32.90 -8.11 9.11
N LYS A 55 -32.36 -9.29 9.35
CA LYS A 55 -31.78 -9.66 10.64
C LYS A 55 -30.30 -9.30 10.66
N THR A 56 -29.87 -8.62 11.71
CA THR A 56 -28.46 -8.28 11.94
C THR A 56 -27.81 -9.33 12.83
N GLU A 57 -26.65 -9.81 12.41
CA GLU A 57 -25.79 -10.67 13.22
C GLU A 57 -24.46 -9.98 13.46
N TYR A 58 -24.10 -9.83 14.73
CA TYR A 58 -22.82 -9.21 15.13
C TYR A 58 -21.77 -10.30 15.30
N VAL A 59 -20.79 -10.29 14.42
CA VAL A 59 -19.58 -11.10 14.62
C VAL A 59 -18.67 -10.33 15.55
N SER A 60 -18.38 -10.81 16.74
CA SER A 60 -17.48 -10.16 17.70
C SER A 60 -16.07 -10.00 17.10
N ALA A 61 -15.33 -8.99 17.56
CA ALA A 61 -13.93 -8.81 17.18
C ALA A 61 -13.08 -10.06 17.51
N GLU A 62 -13.49 -10.85 18.49
CA GLU A 62 -12.88 -12.12 18.87
C GLU A 62 -12.97 -13.20 17.79
N VAL A 63 -14.03 -13.21 16.96
CA VAL A 63 -14.13 -14.13 15.81
C VAL A 63 -13.22 -13.69 14.66
N ALA A 64 -12.90 -12.40 14.59
CA ALA A 64 -11.87 -11.91 13.64
C ALA A 64 -10.44 -12.19 14.14
N GLN A 65 -10.26 -12.38 15.46
CA GLN A 65 -9.01 -12.85 16.11
C GLN A 65 -8.89 -14.36 16.16
N ALA A 66 -9.95 -15.11 15.89
CA ALA A 66 -9.95 -16.58 15.82
C ALA A 66 -9.40 -17.16 14.50
N ILE A 67 -8.70 -16.36 13.69
CA ILE A 67 -7.59 -16.87 12.91
C ILE A 67 -6.49 -17.08 13.94
N VAL A 68 -6.48 -18.26 14.55
CA VAL A 68 -5.38 -18.73 15.38
C VAL A 68 -4.16 -18.67 14.46
N GLU A 69 -3.27 -17.73 14.70
CA GLU A 69 -1.94 -17.77 14.13
C GLU A 69 -1.30 -19.00 14.78
N GLU A 70 -1.30 -20.11 14.05
CA GLU A 70 -0.52 -21.29 14.44
C GLU A 70 0.93 -20.81 14.45
N GLU A 71 1.57 -20.82 15.62
CA GLU A 71 3.00 -20.53 15.74
C GLU A 71 3.75 -21.64 15.01
N ASP A 72 4.48 -21.28 13.97
CA ASP A 72 5.32 -22.22 13.23
C ASP A 72 6.53 -22.59 14.08
N ALA A 73 6.94 -23.85 14.07
CA ALA A 73 8.17 -24.30 14.71
C ALA A 73 9.38 -23.68 13.96
N GLU A 74 10.42 -23.26 14.71
CA GLU A 74 11.62 -22.65 14.09
C GLU A 74 12.28 -23.57 13.06
N GLU A 75 12.13 -24.89 13.20
CA GLU A 75 12.68 -25.91 12.31
C GLU A 75 11.99 -25.92 10.92
N ASP A 76 10.76 -25.44 10.83
CA ASP A 76 9.96 -25.40 9.61
C ASP A 76 10.10 -24.07 8.84
N LEU A 77 10.86 -23.11 9.38
CA LEU A 77 11.03 -21.79 8.79
C LEU A 77 12.16 -21.77 7.77
N GLU A 78 11.84 -21.39 6.53
CA GLU A 78 12.80 -21.17 5.45
C GLU A 78 12.94 -19.67 5.12
N PRO A 79 14.13 -19.18 4.73
CA PRO A 79 14.30 -17.82 4.24
C PRO A 79 13.40 -17.53 3.03
N ARG A 80 12.72 -16.39 3.04
CA ARG A 80 11.87 -15.98 1.91
C ARG A 80 12.31 -14.65 1.29
N ALA A 81 11.94 -14.47 0.03
CA ALA A 81 12.15 -13.21 -0.67
C ALA A 81 11.37 -12.06 0.01
N PRO A 82 11.96 -10.86 0.11
CA PRO A 82 11.26 -9.69 0.61
C PRO A 82 10.15 -9.26 -0.34
N ILE A 83 9.07 -8.76 0.24
CA ILE A 83 7.97 -8.12 -0.47
C ILE A 83 8.17 -6.62 -0.35
N VAL A 84 8.35 -5.94 -1.49
CA VAL A 84 8.71 -4.53 -1.57
C VAL A 84 7.61 -3.77 -2.30
N THR A 85 7.08 -2.73 -1.69
CA THR A 85 6.13 -1.83 -2.37
C THR A 85 6.82 -0.56 -2.84
N VAL A 86 6.42 -0.05 -4.01
CA VAL A 86 6.91 1.22 -4.54
C VAL A 86 5.81 2.25 -4.47
N MET A 87 6.05 3.33 -3.72
CA MET A 87 5.11 4.41 -3.47
C MET A 87 5.71 5.77 -3.81
N GLY A 88 4.89 6.79 -3.92
CA GLY A 88 5.29 8.16 -4.19
C GLY A 88 4.31 8.88 -5.08
N HIS A 89 4.62 10.12 -5.42
CA HIS A 89 3.78 10.98 -6.24
C HIS A 89 3.62 10.46 -7.68
N VAL A 90 2.53 10.88 -8.34
CA VAL A 90 2.34 10.68 -9.80
C VAL A 90 3.53 11.32 -10.53
N ASP A 91 3.95 10.75 -11.65
CA ASP A 91 5.06 11.24 -12.49
C ASP A 91 6.46 11.28 -11.84
N HIS A 92 6.64 10.81 -10.60
CA HIS A 92 7.97 10.67 -10.01
C HIS A 92 8.75 9.46 -10.57
N GLY A 93 8.11 8.63 -11.39
CA GLY A 93 8.76 7.56 -12.16
C GLY A 93 8.71 6.18 -11.49
N LYS A 94 7.67 5.89 -10.68
CA LYS A 94 7.41 4.56 -10.12
C LYS A 94 7.38 3.49 -11.19
N THR A 95 6.48 3.63 -12.16
CA THR A 95 6.30 2.66 -13.25
C THR A 95 7.58 2.53 -14.09
N SER A 96 8.28 3.66 -14.33
CA SER A 96 9.57 3.63 -15.06
C SER A 96 10.63 2.82 -14.32
N LEU A 97 10.71 2.93 -12.98
CA LEU A 97 11.61 2.14 -12.17
C LEU A 97 11.26 0.65 -12.24
N LEU A 98 9.99 0.35 -12.09
CA LEU A 98 9.49 -1.02 -12.11
C LEU A 98 9.65 -1.67 -13.50
N ASP A 99 9.41 -0.92 -14.58
CA ASP A 99 9.64 -1.37 -15.95
C ASP A 99 11.12 -1.67 -16.22
N TYR A 100 12.01 -0.80 -15.72
CA TYR A 100 13.44 -1.05 -15.82
C TYR A 100 13.85 -2.33 -15.09
N ILE A 101 13.39 -2.52 -13.86
CA ILE A 101 13.69 -3.71 -13.05
C ILE A 101 13.14 -4.98 -13.70
N ARG A 102 11.93 -4.93 -14.27
CA ARG A 102 11.31 -6.05 -15.01
C ARG A 102 11.91 -6.30 -16.38
N LYS A 103 12.71 -5.39 -16.91
CA LYS A 103 13.13 -5.37 -18.33
C LYS A 103 11.90 -5.41 -19.28
N ALA A 104 10.82 -4.72 -18.93
CA ALA A 104 9.55 -4.68 -19.62
C ALA A 104 9.12 -3.23 -19.89
N ASN A 105 8.15 -3.03 -20.75
CA ASN A 105 7.58 -1.71 -21.05
C ASN A 105 6.05 -1.74 -20.85
N VAL A 106 5.63 -1.71 -19.59
CA VAL A 106 4.21 -1.75 -19.19
C VAL A 106 3.55 -0.39 -19.36
N ILE A 107 4.31 0.71 -19.25
CA ILE A 107 3.81 2.08 -19.48
C ILE A 107 3.09 2.19 -20.82
N ALA A 108 3.58 1.50 -21.85
CA ALA A 108 2.97 1.55 -23.19
C ALA A 108 1.63 0.81 -23.29
N GLY A 109 1.29 -0.06 -22.33
CA GLY A 109 0.08 -0.88 -22.34
C GLY A 109 -1.03 -0.39 -21.39
N GLU A 110 -0.73 0.50 -20.45
CA GLU A 110 -1.71 1.02 -19.50
C GLU A 110 -2.44 2.25 -20.06
N ALA A 111 -3.79 2.27 -19.92
CA ALA A 111 -4.61 3.40 -20.34
C ALA A 111 -4.22 4.67 -19.58
N GLY A 112 -3.74 5.69 -20.28
CA GLY A 112 -3.26 6.95 -19.70
C GLY A 112 -1.84 6.90 -19.14
N GLY A 113 -1.09 5.78 -19.28
CA GLY A 113 0.29 5.64 -18.80
C GLY A 113 0.45 5.68 -17.29
N ILE A 114 -0.61 5.36 -16.54
CA ILE A 114 -0.63 5.34 -15.07
C ILE A 114 -1.08 3.98 -14.54
N THR A 115 -0.44 3.49 -13.48
CA THR A 115 -0.87 2.29 -12.77
C THR A 115 -2.24 2.51 -12.12
N GLN A 116 -3.21 1.66 -12.48
CA GLN A 116 -4.59 1.75 -11.97
C GLN A 116 -4.93 0.62 -11.00
N HIS A 117 -4.25 -0.52 -11.09
CA HIS A 117 -4.44 -1.69 -10.24
C HIS A 117 -3.17 -2.01 -9.46
N ILE A 118 -3.31 -2.73 -8.33
CA ILE A 118 -2.14 -3.24 -7.61
C ILE A 118 -1.60 -4.43 -8.40
N GLY A 119 -0.38 -4.29 -8.92
CA GLY A 119 0.35 -5.36 -9.59
C GLY A 119 1.35 -6.02 -8.64
N ALA A 120 1.40 -7.37 -8.63
CA ALA A 120 2.42 -8.11 -7.93
C ALA A 120 3.28 -8.89 -8.92
N TYR A 121 4.59 -8.81 -8.80
CA TYR A 121 5.50 -9.55 -9.66
C TYR A 121 6.82 -9.86 -8.95
N HIS A 122 7.46 -10.89 -9.45
CA HIS A 122 8.66 -11.46 -8.89
C HIS A 122 9.85 -11.17 -9.81
N VAL A 123 10.94 -10.71 -9.24
CA VAL A 123 12.19 -10.42 -9.96
C VAL A 123 13.30 -11.26 -9.37
N THR A 124 14.06 -11.91 -10.24
CA THR A 124 15.32 -12.57 -9.87
C THR A 124 16.47 -11.70 -10.36
N LEU A 125 17.32 -11.28 -9.43
CA LEU A 125 18.51 -10.50 -9.73
C LEU A 125 19.59 -11.38 -10.40
N GLU A 126 20.64 -10.76 -10.93
CA GLU A 126 21.73 -11.46 -11.64
C GLU A 126 22.51 -12.43 -10.73
N ASP A 127 22.54 -12.17 -9.45
CA ASP A 127 23.15 -13.02 -8.41
C ASP A 127 22.25 -14.15 -7.89
N GLY A 128 21.01 -14.26 -8.41
CA GLY A 128 20.02 -15.25 -8.03
C GLY A 128 19.14 -14.87 -6.83
N ARG A 129 19.39 -13.74 -6.14
CA ARG A 129 18.51 -13.24 -5.10
C ARG A 129 17.17 -12.81 -5.69
N LYS A 130 16.11 -12.94 -4.92
CA LYS A 130 14.74 -12.72 -5.40
C LYS A 130 14.07 -11.60 -4.60
N ILE A 131 13.30 -10.77 -5.28
CA ILE A 131 12.49 -9.69 -4.68
C ILE A 131 11.09 -9.76 -5.29
N THR A 132 10.06 -9.64 -4.46
CA THR A 132 8.67 -9.51 -4.91
C THR A 132 8.25 -8.06 -4.81
N PHE A 133 7.84 -7.46 -5.91
CA PHE A 133 7.38 -6.07 -5.96
C PHE A 133 5.86 -6.00 -5.95
N LEU A 134 5.34 -5.03 -5.21
CA LEU A 134 3.94 -4.58 -5.27
C LEU A 134 3.91 -3.17 -5.87
N ASP A 135 3.36 -3.05 -7.07
CA ASP A 135 3.12 -1.74 -7.69
C ASP A 135 1.80 -1.16 -7.21
N THR A 136 1.81 0.05 -6.70
CA THR A 136 0.63 0.73 -6.17
C THR A 136 0.34 2.02 -6.93
N PRO A 137 -0.94 2.30 -7.26
CA PRO A 137 -1.33 3.54 -7.92
C PRO A 137 -0.92 4.78 -7.13
N GLY A 138 -0.30 5.76 -7.79
CA GLY A 138 0.15 7.01 -7.17
C GLY A 138 -0.93 8.08 -6.98
N HIS A 139 -2.08 7.96 -7.65
CA HIS A 139 -3.13 8.97 -7.64
C HIS A 139 -3.86 9.06 -6.27
N GLU A 140 -4.27 10.26 -5.85
CA GLU A 140 -4.95 10.53 -4.57
C GLU A 140 -6.19 9.64 -4.34
N ALA A 141 -6.95 9.35 -5.40
CA ALA A 141 -8.13 8.49 -5.32
C ALA A 141 -7.84 7.07 -4.78
N PHE A 142 -6.59 6.62 -4.76
CA PHE A 142 -6.19 5.26 -4.40
C PHE A 142 -5.48 5.13 -3.04
N THR A 143 -5.70 6.09 -2.12
CA THR A 143 -5.15 6.06 -0.74
C THR A 143 -5.36 4.72 -0.02
N ALA A 144 -6.55 4.13 -0.17
CA ALA A 144 -6.84 2.83 0.44
C ALA A 144 -6.01 1.68 -0.14
N MET A 145 -5.60 1.75 -1.41
CA MET A 145 -4.75 0.74 -2.04
C MET A 145 -3.31 0.88 -1.53
N ARG A 146 -2.78 2.11 -1.38
CA ARG A 146 -1.45 2.34 -0.77
C ARG A 146 -1.38 1.84 0.67
N ALA A 147 -2.41 2.12 1.48
CA ALA A 147 -2.47 1.62 2.86
C ALA A 147 -2.52 0.08 2.96
N ARG A 148 -3.19 -0.59 2.00
CA ARG A 148 -3.21 -2.05 1.92
C ARG A 148 -1.87 -2.60 1.41
N GLY A 149 -1.29 -1.96 0.39
CA GLY A 149 0.04 -2.30 -0.11
C GLY A 149 1.08 -2.25 1.01
N ALA A 150 1.11 -1.16 1.80
CA ALA A 150 2.03 -1.03 2.93
C ALA A 150 1.89 -2.15 3.97
N LYS A 151 0.65 -2.60 4.26
CA LYS A 151 0.41 -3.69 5.23
C LYS A 151 0.82 -5.07 4.73
N ALA A 152 0.93 -5.26 3.42
CA ALA A 152 1.28 -6.52 2.79
C ALA A 152 2.77 -6.61 2.43
N THR A 153 3.57 -5.61 2.81
CA THR A 153 4.96 -5.45 2.40
C THR A 153 5.92 -5.49 3.58
N ASP A 154 7.15 -5.90 3.32
CA ASP A 154 8.23 -5.90 4.30
C ASP A 154 9.05 -4.63 4.24
N ILE A 155 9.19 -4.00 3.06
CA ILE A 155 9.99 -2.79 2.83
C ILE A 155 9.24 -1.88 1.87
N ALA A 156 9.26 -0.57 2.13
CA ALA A 156 8.67 0.44 1.25
C ALA A 156 9.75 1.27 0.55
N ILE A 157 9.74 1.30 -0.78
CA ILE A 157 10.54 2.26 -1.56
C ILE A 157 9.68 3.50 -1.79
N ILE A 158 10.14 4.64 -1.28
CA ILE A 158 9.49 5.93 -1.51
C ILE A 158 10.27 6.68 -2.59
N ILE A 159 9.64 6.81 -3.76
CA ILE A 159 10.28 7.49 -4.90
C ILE A 159 9.92 8.97 -4.91
N VAL A 160 10.95 9.81 -5.06
CA VAL A 160 10.84 11.28 -5.17
C VAL A 160 11.62 11.75 -6.38
N ALA A 161 11.06 12.65 -7.18
CA ALA A 161 11.78 13.18 -8.33
C ALA A 161 12.72 14.31 -7.90
N ALA A 162 13.99 14.24 -8.32
CA ALA A 162 15.02 15.23 -8.00
C ALA A 162 14.78 16.61 -8.65
N ASP A 163 13.90 16.69 -9.64
CA ASP A 163 13.49 17.91 -10.35
C ASP A 163 12.17 18.53 -9.82
N ASP A 164 11.67 18.01 -8.69
CA ASP A 164 10.41 18.45 -8.07
C ASP A 164 10.64 18.72 -6.55
N ASN A 165 9.59 18.59 -5.74
CA ASN A 165 9.60 18.71 -4.28
C ASN A 165 8.99 17.45 -3.64
N VAL A 166 9.08 17.36 -2.31
CA VAL A 166 8.35 16.32 -1.56
C VAL A 166 6.84 16.65 -1.55
N MET A 167 6.12 16.09 -2.50
CA MET A 167 4.72 16.33 -2.76
C MET A 167 3.81 15.75 -1.66
N PRO A 168 2.55 16.23 -1.50
CA PRO A 168 1.63 15.73 -0.48
C PRO A 168 1.41 14.22 -0.53
N GLN A 169 1.34 13.62 -1.70
CA GLN A 169 1.18 12.18 -1.90
C GLN A 169 2.42 11.39 -1.45
N THR A 170 3.62 11.99 -1.56
CA THR A 170 4.85 11.41 -0.99
C THR A 170 4.78 11.39 0.53
N LYS A 171 4.32 12.48 1.16
CA LYS A 171 4.12 12.55 2.62
C LYS A 171 3.09 11.51 3.09
N GLU A 172 2.01 11.35 2.34
CA GLU A 172 1.00 10.33 2.59
C GLU A 172 1.59 8.91 2.50
N ALA A 173 2.40 8.63 1.48
CA ALA A 173 3.08 7.35 1.31
C ALA A 173 4.02 7.03 2.49
N ILE A 174 4.81 8.01 2.93
CA ILE A 174 5.66 7.91 4.12
C ILE A 174 4.82 7.58 5.36
N ASN A 175 3.71 8.31 5.57
CA ASN A 175 2.82 8.08 6.71
C ASN A 175 2.20 6.66 6.69
N HIS A 176 1.86 6.13 5.52
CA HIS A 176 1.36 4.76 5.39
C HIS A 176 2.42 3.72 5.74
N ALA A 177 3.65 3.89 5.28
CA ALA A 177 4.76 3.01 5.61
C ALA A 177 5.07 3.05 7.13
N MET A 178 5.12 4.25 7.72
CA MET A 178 5.30 4.44 9.15
C MET A 178 4.18 3.81 9.99
N ALA A 179 2.93 3.99 9.58
CA ALA A 179 1.77 3.41 10.27
C ALA A 179 1.73 1.88 10.16
N ALA A 180 2.33 1.31 9.12
CA ALA A 180 2.49 -0.13 8.95
C ALA A 180 3.73 -0.68 9.68
N GLY A 181 4.61 0.19 10.20
CA GLY A 181 5.86 -0.21 10.85
C GLY A 181 6.93 -0.76 9.88
N VAL A 182 6.84 -0.40 8.61
CA VAL A 182 7.69 -0.94 7.54
C VAL A 182 8.92 -0.04 7.35
N PRO A 183 10.15 -0.60 7.21
CA PRO A 183 11.33 0.15 6.82
C PRO A 183 11.15 0.89 5.50
N ILE A 184 11.74 2.09 5.42
CA ILE A 184 11.63 2.97 4.26
C ILE A 184 13.01 3.13 3.62
N VAL A 185 13.07 2.93 2.30
CA VAL A 185 14.22 3.27 1.45
C VAL A 185 13.79 4.38 0.49
N PHE A 186 14.52 5.49 0.47
CA PHE A 186 14.23 6.61 -0.42
C PHE A 186 14.94 6.42 -1.77
N ALA A 187 14.19 6.56 -2.87
CA ALA A 187 14.74 6.57 -4.21
C ALA A 187 14.57 7.96 -4.82
N ILE A 188 15.66 8.72 -4.93
CA ILE A 188 15.66 10.07 -5.49
C ILE A 188 15.90 9.95 -7.00
N ASN A 189 14.81 10.03 -7.77
CA ASN A 189 14.79 9.70 -9.20
C ASN A 189 14.98 10.92 -10.08
N LYS A 190 15.26 10.68 -11.37
CA LYS A 190 15.44 11.67 -12.44
C LYS A 190 16.69 12.53 -12.28
N ILE A 191 17.75 11.99 -11.70
CA ILE A 191 19.05 12.69 -11.57
C ILE A 191 19.69 13.02 -12.92
N ASP A 192 19.19 12.44 -13.99
CA ASP A 192 19.63 12.70 -15.38
C ASP A 192 19.11 14.03 -15.96
N LYS A 193 18.17 14.70 -15.28
CA LYS A 193 17.65 15.99 -15.72
C LYS A 193 18.56 17.16 -15.33
N PRO A 194 18.70 18.19 -16.18
CA PRO A 194 19.52 19.38 -15.87
C PRO A 194 19.04 20.16 -14.63
N THR A 195 17.75 20.03 -14.29
CA THR A 195 17.10 20.71 -13.16
C THR A 195 17.11 19.87 -11.89
N ALA A 196 17.72 18.66 -11.94
CA ALA A 196 17.75 17.76 -10.80
C ALA A 196 18.60 18.34 -9.66
N ASN A 197 18.06 18.30 -8.45
CA ASN A 197 18.77 18.66 -7.23
C ASN A 197 18.47 17.64 -6.12
N PRO A 198 19.19 16.52 -6.05
CA PRO A 198 18.98 15.49 -5.03
C PRO A 198 19.15 16.00 -3.60
N ASP A 199 20.13 16.91 -3.38
CA ASP A 199 20.41 17.46 -2.05
C ASP A 199 19.23 18.25 -1.50
N LYS A 200 18.53 19.02 -2.34
CA LYS A 200 17.30 19.72 -1.95
C LYS A 200 16.23 18.74 -1.44
N ILE A 201 16.05 17.59 -2.11
CA ILE A 201 15.10 16.57 -1.66
C ILE A 201 15.53 15.99 -0.32
N LYS A 202 16.83 15.71 -0.13
CA LYS A 202 17.37 15.23 1.15
C LYS A 202 17.15 16.25 2.28
N GLU A 203 17.29 17.56 1.99
CA GLU A 203 16.97 18.64 2.94
C GLU A 203 15.49 18.67 3.32
N GLU A 204 14.58 18.54 2.33
CA GLU A 204 13.13 18.49 2.57
C GLU A 204 12.73 17.26 3.40
N LEU A 205 13.36 16.10 3.14
CA LEU A 205 13.15 14.88 3.93
C LEU A 205 13.68 15.07 5.37
N ALA A 206 14.88 15.64 5.54
CA ALA A 206 15.46 15.93 6.84
C ALA A 206 14.58 16.90 7.66
N ALA A 207 13.99 17.92 7.03
CA ALA A 207 13.06 18.84 7.66
C ALA A 207 11.79 18.14 8.18
N MET A 208 11.44 16.97 7.63
CA MET A 208 10.34 16.11 8.10
C MET A 208 10.82 15.01 9.07
N ASN A 209 12.05 15.08 9.59
CA ASN A 209 12.68 14.10 10.46
C ASN A 209 13.04 12.76 9.77
N PHE A 210 13.18 12.75 8.45
CA PHE A 210 13.67 11.61 7.67
C PHE A 210 15.10 11.87 7.20
N LEU A 211 16.04 11.91 8.15
CA LEU A 211 17.45 12.14 7.85
C LEU A 211 18.04 10.90 7.18
N VAL A 212 18.63 11.11 5.99
CA VAL A 212 19.22 10.04 5.18
C VAL A 212 20.58 9.59 5.71
N GLU A 213 20.98 8.35 5.42
CA GLU A 213 22.22 7.73 5.90
C GLU A 213 23.46 8.55 5.52
N GLU A 214 23.52 9.06 4.29
CA GLU A 214 24.64 9.89 3.82
C GLU A 214 24.89 11.13 4.70
N TRP A 215 23.86 11.62 5.39
CA TRP A 215 23.95 12.76 6.32
C TRP A 215 23.95 12.34 7.79
N GLY A 216 24.25 11.05 8.06
CA GLY A 216 24.34 10.50 9.42
C GLY A 216 22.98 10.11 10.02
N GLY A 217 21.94 9.99 9.21
CA GLY A 217 20.62 9.51 9.61
C GLY A 217 20.48 7.99 9.55
N LYS A 218 19.27 7.51 9.73
CA LYS A 218 18.94 6.07 9.74
C LYS A 218 18.26 5.57 8.47
N TYR A 219 17.83 6.46 7.58
CA TYR A 219 17.08 6.06 6.40
C TYR A 219 18.00 5.86 5.20
N GLN A 220 17.92 4.70 4.58
CA GLN A 220 18.61 4.43 3.34
C GLN A 220 18.09 5.33 2.23
N SER A 221 18.98 5.87 1.41
CA SER A 221 18.63 6.64 0.23
C SER A 221 19.55 6.32 -0.94
N GLN A 222 19.02 6.38 -2.16
CA GLN A 222 19.77 6.20 -3.39
C GLN A 222 19.31 7.16 -4.47
N ASP A 223 20.29 7.87 -5.04
CA ASP A 223 20.07 8.73 -6.18
C ASP A 223 20.05 7.88 -7.47
N ILE A 224 18.97 7.97 -8.25
CA ILE A 224 18.76 7.10 -9.40
C ILE A 224 18.27 7.85 -10.65
N SER A 225 18.49 7.25 -11.80
CA SER A 225 17.72 7.53 -13.01
C SER A 225 17.09 6.24 -13.52
N ALA A 226 15.80 6.06 -13.23
CA ALA A 226 15.04 4.91 -13.69
C ALA A 226 15.06 4.78 -15.21
N LYS A 227 15.02 5.92 -15.93
CA LYS A 227 15.05 5.97 -17.39
C LYS A 227 16.38 5.50 -17.98
N LYS A 228 17.51 5.81 -17.34
CA LYS A 228 18.87 5.47 -17.78
C LYS A 228 19.44 4.24 -17.07
N GLY A 229 18.77 3.73 -16.04
CA GLY A 229 19.24 2.62 -15.22
C GLY A 229 20.38 2.98 -14.26
N ILE A 230 20.67 4.27 -14.08
CA ILE A 230 21.76 4.72 -13.21
C ILE A 230 21.35 4.53 -11.75
N GLY A 231 22.19 3.91 -10.92
CA GLY A 231 21.99 3.73 -9.47
C GLY A 231 20.88 2.75 -9.10
N VAL A 232 20.21 2.09 -10.07
CA VAL A 232 19.10 1.15 -9.78
C VAL A 232 19.65 -0.13 -9.14
N SER A 233 20.81 -0.62 -9.56
CA SER A 233 21.47 -1.76 -8.92
C SER A 233 21.81 -1.47 -7.46
N ASP A 234 22.37 -0.29 -7.19
CA ASP A 234 22.72 0.14 -5.83
C ASP A 234 21.47 0.28 -4.95
N LEU A 235 20.35 0.76 -5.51
CA LEU A 235 19.06 0.79 -4.83
C LEU A 235 18.61 -0.62 -4.43
N MET A 236 18.75 -1.61 -5.33
CA MET A 236 18.38 -2.99 -5.03
C MET A 236 19.27 -3.59 -3.93
N GLU A 237 20.57 -3.30 -3.93
CA GLU A 237 21.46 -3.72 -2.85
C GLU A 237 21.05 -3.14 -1.50
N LYS A 238 20.68 -1.85 -1.43
CA LYS A 238 20.20 -1.23 -0.19
C LYS A 238 18.89 -1.85 0.29
N VAL A 239 17.97 -2.18 -0.62
CA VAL A 239 16.73 -2.89 -0.29
C VAL A 239 17.02 -4.29 0.26
N LEU A 240 17.96 -5.01 -0.32
CA LEU A 240 18.34 -6.34 0.14
C LEU A 240 19.05 -6.28 1.50
N LEU A 241 19.88 -5.25 1.74
CA LEU A 241 20.50 -5.04 3.03
C LEU A 241 19.45 -4.84 4.14
N GLU A 242 18.43 -4.02 3.89
CA GLU A 242 17.30 -3.87 4.81
C GLU A 242 16.55 -5.20 5.01
N ALA A 243 16.36 -5.98 3.94
CA ALA A 243 15.72 -7.29 4.02
C ALA A 243 16.50 -8.29 4.88
N GLU A 244 17.83 -8.29 4.80
CA GLU A 244 18.70 -9.13 5.62
C GLU A 244 18.59 -8.79 7.12
N MET A 245 18.46 -7.50 7.44
CA MET A 245 18.26 -7.04 8.82
C MET A 245 16.92 -7.50 9.41
N LEU A 246 15.92 -7.76 8.58
CA LEU A 246 14.60 -8.24 8.99
C LEU A 246 14.54 -9.75 9.22
N ASP A 247 15.54 -10.55 8.81
CA ASP A 247 15.59 -12.02 8.89
C ASP A 247 14.28 -12.69 8.45
N LEU A 248 13.84 -12.37 7.22
CA LEU A 248 12.54 -12.77 6.69
C LEU A 248 12.46 -14.27 6.47
N LYS A 249 11.57 -14.93 7.20
CA LYS A 249 11.33 -16.37 7.16
C LYS A 249 9.84 -16.67 6.96
N ALA A 250 9.54 -17.84 6.42
CA ALA A 250 8.18 -18.35 6.31
C ALA A 250 8.18 -19.89 6.27
N ASN A 251 7.08 -20.48 6.73
CA ASN A 251 6.86 -21.93 6.61
C ASN A 251 6.14 -22.24 5.27
N PRO A 252 6.79 -22.89 4.30
CA PRO A 252 6.19 -23.20 3.00
C PRO A 252 5.07 -24.26 3.08
N ASN A 253 5.03 -25.04 4.16
CA ASN A 253 4.05 -26.11 4.35
C ASN A 253 2.79 -25.65 5.11
N ARG A 254 2.75 -24.39 5.57
CA ARG A 254 1.61 -23.81 6.27
C ARG A 254 0.41 -23.65 5.34
N ARG A 255 -0.81 -23.74 5.91
CA ARG A 255 -2.03 -23.37 5.18
C ARG A 255 -1.94 -21.90 4.71
N ALA A 256 -2.27 -21.66 3.45
CA ALA A 256 -2.19 -20.33 2.89
C ALA A 256 -3.09 -19.34 3.63
N THR A 257 -2.50 -18.27 4.13
CA THR A 257 -3.20 -17.11 4.67
C THR A 257 -2.87 -15.90 3.80
N GLY A 258 -3.80 -14.98 3.64
CA GLY A 258 -3.56 -13.82 2.78
C GLY A 258 -4.52 -12.68 3.03
N SER A 259 -4.13 -11.49 2.60
CA SER A 259 -4.95 -10.29 2.62
C SER A 259 -5.48 -10.01 1.22
N ILE A 260 -6.79 -9.72 1.09
CA ILE A 260 -7.38 -9.28 -0.17
C ILE A 260 -6.95 -7.83 -0.40
N ILE A 261 -6.07 -7.60 -1.37
CA ILE A 261 -5.57 -6.28 -1.73
C ILE A 261 -6.58 -5.57 -2.60
N GLU A 262 -7.12 -6.26 -3.62
CA GLU A 262 -8.11 -5.75 -4.57
C GLU A 262 -9.11 -6.85 -4.92
N SER A 263 -10.36 -6.48 -5.17
CA SER A 263 -11.40 -7.40 -5.64
C SER A 263 -12.30 -6.69 -6.65
N SER A 264 -12.62 -7.36 -7.75
CA SER A 264 -13.62 -6.93 -8.72
C SER A 264 -14.77 -7.93 -8.74
N LEU A 265 -16.01 -7.43 -8.89
CA LEU A 265 -17.18 -8.27 -9.14
C LEU A 265 -17.40 -8.32 -10.64
N ASP A 266 -17.36 -9.52 -11.19
CA ASP A 266 -17.81 -9.79 -12.56
C ASP A 266 -19.34 -9.67 -12.61
N LYS A 267 -19.88 -9.08 -13.70
CA LYS A 267 -21.32 -8.84 -13.87
C LYS A 267 -21.99 -10.05 -14.48
#